data_393ff62d4147d7a75a7bb242e853ad3c
#
_entry.id   393ff62d4147d7a75a7bb242e853ad3c
#
_cell.length_a   1.000
_cell.length_b   1.000
_cell.length_c   1.000
_cell.angle_alpha   90.00
_cell.angle_beta   90.00
_cell.angle_gamma   90.00
#
_symmetry.space_group_name_H-M   'P 1'
#
loop_
_entity.id
_entity.type
_entity.pdbx_description
1 polymer ?
#
loop_
_entity_poly.entity_id
_entity_poly.type
_entity_poly.pdbx_seq_one_letter_code
_entity_poly.pdbx_strand_id
1 'polypeptide(L)'
;MREAKRAAARRGRRLRIMFVDEARFGRMNRIRPCWAPIGTRPEVAAQLIREYIYLYGAVSPKDGICVYLIMPTSNTACFQVFLEVLARKFARQDILLVLDGAPNHRCSDLAVPNNITLLYLPPYSPELNPKENLWDEIREKVFKNYALKSMDAVRAKLKQAILYIERNPKLVRSITSFPYIVNSL
;
A
#
# COMPACT_ATOMS: atom_id res chain seq x y z
N MET A 1 8.93 -17.69 6.18
CA MET A 1 9.95 -17.13 5.28
C MET A 1 10.97 -18.16 4.78
N ARG A 2 11.64 -18.94 5.64
CA ARG A 2 12.61 -19.99 5.19
C ARG A 2 11.99 -21.00 4.23
N GLU A 3 10.78 -21.45 4.48
CA GLU A 3 10.05 -22.39 3.60
C GLU A 3 9.75 -21.79 2.23
N ALA A 4 9.29 -20.54 2.17
CA ALA A 4 9.04 -19.85 0.90
C ALA A 4 10.33 -19.69 0.06
N LYS A 5 11.47 -19.37 0.71
CA LYS A 5 12.78 -19.33 0.05
C LYS A 5 13.16 -20.72 -0.54
N ARG A 6 12.97 -21.79 0.24
CA ARG A 6 13.24 -23.18 -0.21
C ARG A 6 12.32 -23.60 -1.37
N ALA A 7 11.03 -23.26 -1.28
CA ALA A 7 10.05 -23.58 -2.32
C ALA A 7 10.35 -22.85 -3.65
N ALA A 8 10.69 -21.58 -3.58
CA ALA A 8 11.10 -20.80 -4.76
C ALA A 8 12.38 -21.37 -5.41
N ALA A 9 13.40 -21.70 -4.58
CA ALA A 9 14.65 -22.32 -5.05
C ALA A 9 14.42 -23.66 -5.76
N ARG A 10 13.54 -24.54 -5.21
CA ARG A 10 13.18 -25.81 -5.85
C ARG A 10 12.52 -25.63 -7.23
N ARG A 11 11.79 -24.50 -7.43
CA ARG A 11 11.14 -24.15 -8.71
C ARG A 11 12.03 -23.36 -9.64
N GLY A 12 13.29 -23.10 -9.25
CA GLY A 12 14.23 -22.25 -10.02
C GLY A 12 13.75 -20.81 -10.15
N ARG A 13 12.90 -20.33 -9.23
CA ARG A 13 12.29 -19.00 -9.26
C ARG A 13 12.89 -18.06 -8.22
N ARG A 14 12.98 -16.78 -8.57
CA ARG A 14 13.39 -15.75 -7.60
C ARG A 14 12.23 -15.47 -6.66
N LEU A 15 12.48 -15.46 -5.34
CA LEU A 15 11.50 -15.02 -4.35
C LEU A 15 11.54 -13.50 -4.23
N ARG A 16 10.35 -12.89 -4.33
CA ARG A 16 10.09 -11.48 -4.05
C ARG A 16 9.29 -11.37 -2.74
N ILE A 17 9.77 -10.58 -1.81
CA ILE A 17 9.03 -10.28 -0.58
C ILE A 17 8.34 -8.94 -0.76
N MET A 18 7.02 -8.90 -0.57
CA MET A 18 6.22 -7.68 -0.67
C MET A 18 5.31 -7.55 0.55
N PHE A 19 5.05 -6.33 0.95
CA PHE A 19 4.10 -5.98 2.00
C PHE A 19 2.88 -5.34 1.35
N VAL A 20 1.70 -5.79 1.71
CA VAL A 20 0.43 -5.27 1.18
C VAL A 20 -0.42 -4.65 2.28
N ASP A 21 -1.19 -3.65 1.88
CA ASP A 21 -2.17 -2.99 2.73
C ASP A 21 -3.16 -2.20 1.87
N GLU A 22 -4.31 -1.83 2.45
CA GLU A 22 -5.34 -1.01 1.85
C GLU A 22 -5.50 0.30 2.63
N ALA A 23 -5.58 1.40 1.91
CA ALA A 23 -5.87 2.69 2.48
C ALA A 23 -7.10 3.33 1.86
N ARG A 24 -7.93 3.92 2.70
CA ARG A 24 -9.10 4.67 2.28
C ARG A 24 -8.73 6.12 1.99
N PHE A 25 -9.14 6.62 0.81
CA PHE A 25 -9.00 8.00 0.39
C PHE A 25 -10.35 8.55 -0.05
N GLY A 26 -10.62 9.81 0.27
CA GLY A 26 -11.92 10.36 -0.02
C GLY A 26 -12.00 11.88 0.14
N ARG A 27 -13.24 12.37 0.22
CA ARG A 27 -13.55 13.79 0.33
C ARG A 27 -13.57 14.31 1.77
N MET A 28 -13.41 13.44 2.76
CA MET A 28 -13.18 13.87 4.14
C MET A 28 -11.71 14.20 4.30
N ASN A 29 -11.37 15.48 4.47
CA ASN A 29 -9.99 15.87 4.72
C ASN A 29 -9.67 15.87 6.22
N ARG A 30 -8.39 15.69 6.54
CA ARG A 30 -7.85 15.93 7.88
C ARG A 30 -6.99 17.19 7.82
N ILE A 31 -7.37 18.20 8.59
CA ILE A 31 -6.59 19.42 8.73
C ILE A 31 -5.31 19.07 9.49
N ARG A 32 -4.17 19.42 8.89
CA ARG A 32 -2.84 19.19 9.48
C ARG A 32 -2.08 20.51 9.58
N PRO A 33 -1.20 20.67 10.58
CA PRO A 33 -0.30 21.83 10.69
C PRO A 33 0.47 22.04 9.39
N CYS A 34 0.67 23.28 9.00
CA CYS A 34 1.51 23.68 7.87
C CYS A 34 2.41 24.87 8.25
N TRP A 35 3.52 24.98 7.55
CA TRP A 35 4.39 26.14 7.69
C TRP A 35 3.71 27.38 7.11
N ALA A 36 3.84 28.51 7.82
CA ALA A 36 3.33 29.80 7.40
C ALA A 36 4.30 30.90 7.85
N PRO A 37 4.30 32.08 7.22
CA PRO A 37 5.06 33.22 7.70
C PRO A 37 4.67 33.61 9.14
N ILE A 38 5.64 34.12 9.89
CA ILE A 38 5.39 34.59 11.27
C ILE A 38 4.27 35.64 11.26
N GLY A 39 3.32 35.49 12.19
CA GLY A 39 2.16 36.38 12.31
C GLY A 39 0.98 36.05 11.39
N THR A 40 1.10 35.03 10.53
CA THR A 40 -0.02 34.56 9.70
C THR A 40 -0.65 33.30 10.28
N ARG A 41 -1.99 33.21 10.21
CA ARG A 41 -2.77 32.00 10.57
C ARG A 41 -3.38 31.43 9.30
N PRO A 42 -2.84 30.32 8.75
CA PRO A 42 -3.39 29.72 7.55
C PRO A 42 -4.82 29.22 7.78
N GLU A 43 -5.70 29.50 6.81
CA GLU A 43 -7.05 28.97 6.78
C GLU A 43 -7.11 27.75 5.86
N VAL A 44 -7.71 26.66 6.33
CA VAL A 44 -7.89 25.43 5.56
C VAL A 44 -9.37 25.05 5.60
N ALA A 45 -9.97 24.86 4.44
CA ALA A 45 -11.37 24.43 4.35
C ALA A 45 -11.54 23.02 4.98
N ALA A 46 -12.40 22.89 5.98
CA ALA A 46 -12.82 21.61 6.53
C ALA A 46 -13.88 20.98 5.62
N GLN A 47 -13.73 19.71 5.28
CA GLN A 47 -14.68 18.96 4.48
C GLN A 47 -15.02 17.62 5.16
N LEU A 48 -16.30 17.38 5.43
CA LEU A 48 -16.80 16.21 6.15
C LEU A 48 -17.64 15.27 5.25
N ILE A 49 -17.42 15.31 3.95
CA ILE A 49 -18.17 14.47 3.00
C ILE A 49 -17.65 13.03 3.05
N ARG A 50 -18.51 12.08 3.40
CA ARG A 50 -18.19 10.67 3.59
C ARG A 50 -18.26 9.87 2.28
N GLU A 51 -17.50 10.28 1.29
CA GLU A 51 -17.31 9.55 0.03
C GLU A 51 -15.87 9.07 -0.07
N TYR A 52 -15.68 7.78 -0.38
CA TYR A 52 -14.36 7.14 -0.35
C TYR A 52 -14.18 6.17 -1.49
N ILE A 53 -12.92 5.96 -1.87
CA ILE A 53 -12.41 4.83 -2.64
C ILE A 53 -11.20 4.24 -1.92
N TYR A 54 -10.81 3.05 -2.30
CA TYR A 54 -9.72 2.34 -1.66
C TYR A 54 -8.53 2.24 -2.60
N LEU A 55 -7.34 2.42 -2.05
CA LEU A 55 -6.08 2.19 -2.73
C LEU A 55 -5.44 0.94 -2.14
N TYR A 56 -5.45 -0.14 -2.91
CA TYR A 56 -4.67 -1.33 -2.62
C TYR A 56 -3.23 -1.08 -3.02
N GLY A 57 -2.28 -1.48 -2.19
CA GLY A 57 -0.87 -1.25 -2.49
C GLY A 57 0.04 -2.32 -1.95
N ALA A 58 0.91 -2.85 -2.81
CA ALA A 58 2.01 -3.70 -2.40
C ALA A 58 3.35 -3.02 -2.62
N VAL A 59 4.31 -3.22 -1.71
CA VAL A 59 5.66 -2.67 -1.78
C VAL A 59 6.71 -3.74 -1.55
N SER A 60 7.77 -3.72 -2.35
CA SER A 60 8.99 -4.49 -2.13
C SER A 60 10.06 -3.56 -1.54
N PRO A 61 10.38 -3.64 -0.24
CA PRO A 61 11.38 -2.77 0.39
C PRO A 61 12.78 -2.92 -0.21
N LYS A 62 13.11 -4.10 -0.74
CA LYS A 62 14.42 -4.41 -1.32
C LYS A 62 14.79 -3.53 -2.50
N ASP A 63 13.86 -3.28 -3.39
CA ASP A 63 14.08 -2.56 -4.64
C ASP A 63 13.20 -1.31 -4.81
N GLY A 64 12.27 -1.07 -3.86
CA GLY A 64 11.37 0.07 -3.88
C GLY A 64 10.26 -0.05 -4.92
N ILE A 65 10.05 -1.24 -5.49
CA ILE A 65 8.98 -1.46 -6.45
C ILE A 65 7.64 -1.48 -5.73
N CYS A 66 6.70 -0.67 -6.22
CA CYS A 66 5.33 -0.65 -5.75
C CYS A 66 4.36 -1.12 -6.84
N VAL A 67 3.21 -1.63 -6.39
CA VAL A 67 2.06 -1.93 -7.24
C VAL A 67 0.83 -1.36 -6.57
N TYR A 68 0.03 -0.62 -7.30
CA TYR A 68 -1.19 0.01 -6.78
C TYR A 68 -2.40 -0.32 -7.64
N LEU A 69 -3.57 -0.40 -7.00
CA LEU A 69 -4.85 -0.56 -7.67
C LEU A 69 -5.92 0.26 -6.94
N ILE A 70 -6.63 1.11 -7.66
CA ILE A 70 -7.74 1.88 -7.12
C ILE A 70 -9.00 1.04 -7.24
N MET A 71 -9.68 0.78 -6.12
CA MET A 71 -10.85 -0.09 -6.02
C MET A 71 -12.02 0.63 -5.33
N PRO A 72 -13.27 0.26 -5.66
CA PRO A 72 -14.45 0.91 -5.07
C PRO A 72 -14.63 0.58 -3.58
N THR A 73 -14.25 -0.62 -3.17
CA THR A 73 -14.44 -1.14 -1.81
C THR A 73 -13.21 -1.89 -1.31
N SER A 74 -13.17 -2.16 0.00
CA SER A 74 -12.24 -3.12 0.60
C SER A 74 -13.02 -4.37 0.98
N ASN A 75 -12.92 -5.40 0.14
CA ASN A 75 -13.55 -6.70 0.34
C ASN A 75 -12.73 -7.82 -0.33
N THR A 76 -13.12 -9.08 -0.08
CA THR A 76 -12.43 -10.26 -0.61
C THR A 76 -12.35 -10.27 -2.14
N ALA A 77 -13.42 -9.86 -2.85
CA ALA A 77 -13.44 -9.83 -4.32
C ALA A 77 -12.42 -8.82 -4.88
N CYS A 78 -12.35 -7.61 -4.30
CA CYS A 78 -11.36 -6.61 -4.68
C CYS A 78 -9.94 -7.07 -4.36
N PHE A 79 -9.74 -7.72 -3.21
CA PHE A 79 -8.44 -8.29 -2.86
C PHE A 79 -8.04 -9.42 -3.80
N GLN A 80 -8.98 -10.28 -4.22
CA GLN A 80 -8.74 -11.31 -5.22
C GLN A 80 -8.21 -10.72 -6.54
N VAL A 81 -8.86 -9.68 -7.06
CA VAL A 81 -8.41 -8.97 -8.27
C VAL A 81 -7.00 -8.41 -8.08
N PHE A 82 -6.70 -7.86 -6.90
CA PHE A 82 -5.36 -7.34 -6.61
C PHE A 82 -4.29 -8.44 -6.60
N LEU A 83 -4.58 -9.61 -6.01
CA LEU A 83 -3.68 -10.77 -6.05
C LEU A 83 -3.39 -11.23 -7.49
N GLU A 84 -4.40 -11.26 -8.35
CA GLU A 84 -4.25 -11.62 -9.76
C GLU A 84 -3.38 -10.62 -10.54
N VAL A 85 -3.52 -9.32 -10.25
CA VAL A 85 -2.66 -8.28 -10.82
C VAL A 85 -1.20 -8.48 -10.41
N LEU A 86 -0.96 -8.75 -9.12
CA LEU A 86 0.39 -9.05 -8.61
C LEU A 86 0.95 -10.31 -9.26
N ALA A 87 0.17 -11.39 -9.31
CA ALA A 87 0.59 -12.67 -9.87
C ALA A 87 1.01 -12.54 -11.35
N ARG A 88 0.24 -11.80 -12.14
CA ARG A 88 0.53 -11.52 -13.56
C ARG A 88 1.75 -10.62 -13.73
N LYS A 89 1.86 -9.53 -12.94
CA LYS A 89 3.01 -8.61 -13.02
C LYS A 89 4.33 -9.31 -12.72
N PHE A 90 4.32 -10.27 -11.82
CA PHE A 90 5.51 -11.03 -11.41
C PHE A 90 5.42 -12.52 -11.78
N ALA A 91 4.89 -12.83 -12.97
CA ALA A 91 4.62 -14.20 -13.41
C ALA A 91 5.85 -15.13 -13.38
N ARG A 92 7.08 -14.59 -13.49
CA ARG A 92 8.34 -15.34 -13.45
C ARG A 92 8.98 -15.39 -12.05
N GLN A 93 8.31 -14.87 -11.04
CA GLN A 93 8.80 -14.83 -9.65
C GLN A 93 7.77 -15.45 -8.72
N ASP A 94 8.24 -15.96 -7.59
CA ASP A 94 7.37 -16.29 -6.47
C ASP A 94 7.30 -15.09 -5.53
N ILE A 95 6.12 -14.81 -5.01
CA ILE A 95 5.86 -13.69 -4.10
C ILE A 95 5.57 -14.24 -2.71
N LEU A 96 6.32 -13.81 -1.71
CA LEU A 96 5.91 -13.89 -0.31
C LEU A 96 5.22 -12.57 0.04
N LEU A 97 3.90 -12.60 0.13
CA LEU A 97 3.07 -11.44 0.41
C LEU A 97 2.77 -11.35 1.89
N VAL A 98 3.31 -10.33 2.55
CA VAL A 98 3.13 -10.06 3.98
C VAL A 98 1.96 -9.10 4.16
N LEU A 99 1.00 -9.45 5.02
CA LEU A 99 -0.25 -8.72 5.20
C LEU A 99 -0.79 -8.88 6.63
N ASP A 100 -1.75 -8.06 6.99
CA ASP A 100 -2.48 -8.22 8.23
C ASP A 100 -3.49 -9.38 8.18
N GLY A 101 -4.12 -9.65 9.31
CA GLY A 101 -5.11 -10.71 9.45
C GLY A 101 -6.55 -10.26 9.26
N ALA A 102 -6.82 -9.23 8.46
CA ALA A 102 -8.18 -8.75 8.21
C ALA A 102 -9.09 -9.87 7.66
N PRO A 103 -10.41 -9.87 7.97
CA PRO A 103 -11.31 -10.92 7.55
C PRO A 103 -11.37 -11.15 6.04
N ASN A 104 -11.27 -10.08 5.24
CA ASN A 104 -11.22 -10.14 3.78
C ASN A 104 -9.97 -10.83 3.22
N HIS A 105 -8.89 -10.94 4.01
CA HIS A 105 -7.65 -11.64 3.67
C HIS A 105 -7.66 -13.12 4.07
N ARG A 106 -8.60 -13.54 4.94
CA ARG A 106 -8.70 -14.90 5.49
C ARG A 106 -9.95 -15.65 5.03
N CYS A 107 -10.68 -15.11 4.09
CA CYS A 107 -11.89 -15.75 3.56
C CYS A 107 -11.54 -17.09 2.88
N SER A 108 -12.35 -18.12 3.12
CA SER A 108 -12.21 -19.44 2.48
C SER A 108 -12.33 -19.39 0.95
N ASP A 109 -13.07 -18.40 0.45
CA ASP A 109 -13.33 -18.23 -0.98
C ASP A 109 -12.18 -17.52 -1.72
N LEU A 110 -11.12 -17.11 -1.00
CA LEU A 110 -9.97 -16.44 -1.58
C LEU A 110 -9.10 -17.46 -2.36
N ALA A 111 -9.09 -17.34 -3.68
CA ALA A 111 -8.24 -18.17 -4.54
C ALA A 111 -6.84 -17.54 -4.68
N VAL A 112 -5.89 -17.97 -3.84
CA VAL A 112 -4.52 -17.44 -3.87
C VAL A 112 -3.78 -17.99 -5.10
N PRO A 113 -3.23 -17.13 -5.99
CA PRO A 113 -2.47 -17.58 -7.16
C PRO A 113 -1.23 -18.42 -6.79
N ASN A 114 -0.89 -19.41 -7.63
CA ASN A 114 0.16 -20.41 -7.36
C ASN A 114 1.56 -19.84 -7.11
N ASN A 115 1.84 -18.62 -7.58
CA ASN A 115 3.09 -17.92 -7.36
C ASN A 115 3.05 -16.95 -6.18
N ILE A 116 1.98 -16.93 -5.40
CA ILE A 116 1.83 -16.11 -4.19
C ILE A 116 1.72 -17.01 -2.96
N THR A 117 2.48 -16.68 -1.93
CA THR A 117 2.34 -17.27 -0.59
C THR A 117 2.00 -16.15 0.38
N LEU A 118 0.91 -16.28 1.13
CA LEU A 118 0.50 -15.30 2.14
C LEU A 118 1.24 -15.55 3.45
N LEU A 119 1.72 -14.47 4.08
CA LEU A 119 2.31 -14.49 5.41
C LEU A 119 1.64 -13.41 6.26
N TYR A 120 0.88 -13.85 7.25
CA TYR A 120 0.15 -12.94 8.12
C TYR A 120 1.03 -12.36 9.22
N LEU A 121 0.93 -11.04 9.42
CA LEU A 121 1.51 -10.34 10.55
C LEU A 121 0.77 -10.73 11.85
N PRO A 122 1.43 -10.58 13.01
CA PRO A 122 0.74 -10.70 14.29
C PRO A 122 -0.44 -9.71 14.37
N PRO A 123 -1.51 -10.04 15.12
CA PRO A 123 -2.60 -9.11 15.36
C PRO A 123 -2.11 -7.80 15.99
N TYR A 124 -2.75 -6.68 15.63
CA TYR A 124 -2.48 -5.36 16.20
C TYR A 124 -1.02 -4.88 16.08
N SER A 125 -0.34 -5.20 14.99
CA SER A 125 1.06 -4.84 14.77
C SER A 125 1.25 -4.02 13.48
N PRO A 126 0.60 -2.85 13.32
CA PRO A 126 0.74 -2.01 12.11
C PRO A 126 2.18 -1.50 11.92
N GLU A 127 2.93 -1.35 13.02
CA GLU A 127 4.35 -0.94 12.99
C GLU A 127 5.25 -1.94 12.25
N LEU A 128 4.80 -3.18 12.06
CA LEU A 128 5.51 -4.19 11.29
C LEU A 128 5.20 -4.11 9.78
N ASN A 129 4.21 -3.30 9.38
CA ASN A 129 3.88 -3.11 7.98
C ASN A 129 4.46 -1.78 7.45
N PRO A 130 5.57 -1.82 6.69
CA PRO A 130 6.19 -0.60 6.16
C PRO A 130 5.28 0.16 5.18
N LYS A 131 4.18 -0.44 4.76
CA LYS A 131 3.20 0.19 3.89
C LYS A 131 2.49 1.37 4.56
N GLU A 132 2.32 1.33 5.87
CA GLU A 132 1.73 2.45 6.64
C GLU A 132 2.52 3.76 6.46
N ASN A 133 3.84 3.69 6.44
CA ASN A 133 4.67 4.88 6.21
C ASN A 133 4.50 5.45 4.78
N LEU A 134 4.22 4.59 3.79
CA LEU A 134 3.93 5.06 2.43
C LEU A 134 2.54 5.73 2.35
N TRP A 135 1.58 5.26 3.14
CA TRP A 135 0.29 5.94 3.25
C TRP A 135 0.43 7.32 3.88
N ASP A 136 1.28 7.46 4.90
CA ASP A 136 1.55 8.75 5.52
C ASP A 136 2.29 9.68 4.57
N GLU A 137 3.26 9.21 3.80
CA GLU A 137 3.93 9.99 2.76
C GLU A 137 2.93 10.51 1.71
N ILE A 138 2.03 9.64 1.22
CA ILE A 138 0.98 10.02 0.26
C ILE A 138 0.04 11.06 0.87
N ARG A 139 -0.42 10.84 2.10
CA ARG A 139 -1.32 11.77 2.80
C ARG A 139 -0.66 13.12 3.03
N GLU A 140 0.59 13.14 3.42
CA GLU A 140 1.33 14.37 3.73
C GLU A 140 1.73 15.16 2.48
N LYS A 141 2.20 14.48 1.42
CA LYS A 141 2.72 15.14 0.22
C LYS A 141 1.67 15.45 -0.84
N VAL A 142 0.62 14.65 -0.91
CA VAL A 142 -0.35 14.74 -2.01
C VAL A 142 -1.74 15.16 -1.54
N PHE A 143 -2.19 14.71 -0.35
CA PHE A 143 -3.55 14.95 0.14
C PHE A 143 -3.65 15.99 1.27
N LYS A 144 -2.54 16.46 1.81
CA LYS A 144 -2.53 17.41 2.94
C LYS A 144 -3.35 18.66 2.64
N ASN A 145 -4.30 18.95 3.54
CA ASN A 145 -5.10 20.18 3.52
C ASN A 145 -5.92 20.45 2.23
N TYR A 146 -6.15 19.44 1.40
CA TYR A 146 -7.01 19.57 0.23
C TYR A 146 -8.46 19.21 0.55
N ALA A 147 -9.38 20.15 0.24
CA ALA A 147 -10.82 19.91 0.15
C ALA A 147 -11.17 19.57 -1.31
N LEU A 148 -11.40 18.28 -1.59
CA LEU A 148 -11.59 17.81 -2.95
C LEU A 148 -13.07 17.89 -3.35
N LYS A 149 -13.36 18.55 -4.48
CA LYS A 149 -14.73 18.89 -4.92
C LYS A 149 -15.55 17.68 -5.42
N SER A 150 -14.89 16.60 -5.86
CA SER A 150 -15.56 15.41 -6.40
C SER A 150 -14.72 14.14 -6.20
N MET A 151 -15.33 12.96 -6.38
CA MET A 151 -14.60 11.69 -6.39
C MET A 151 -13.65 11.56 -7.58
N ASP A 152 -13.91 12.24 -8.70
CA ASP A 152 -12.96 12.29 -9.81
C ASP A 152 -11.71 13.08 -9.45
N ALA A 153 -11.86 14.17 -8.67
CA ALA A 153 -10.71 14.88 -8.11
C ALA A 153 -9.89 13.99 -7.15
N VAL A 154 -10.56 13.14 -6.34
CA VAL A 154 -9.89 12.14 -5.50
C VAL A 154 -9.11 11.13 -6.35
N ARG A 155 -9.72 10.58 -7.42
CA ARG A 155 -9.06 9.66 -8.34
C ARG A 155 -7.86 10.29 -9.04
N ALA A 156 -8.00 11.54 -9.50
CA ALA A 156 -6.90 12.29 -10.13
C ALA A 156 -5.73 12.50 -9.16
N LYS A 157 -6.03 12.87 -7.90
CA LYS A 157 -5.02 12.99 -6.83
C LYS A 157 -4.33 11.66 -6.52
N LEU A 158 -5.07 10.55 -6.46
CA LEU A 158 -4.51 9.22 -6.26
C LEU A 158 -3.58 8.83 -7.42
N LYS A 159 -3.96 9.09 -8.67
CA LYS A 159 -3.07 8.86 -9.81
C LYS A 159 -1.76 9.65 -9.70
N GLN A 160 -1.82 10.91 -9.28
CA GLN A 160 -0.62 11.72 -9.00
C GLN A 160 0.24 11.09 -7.89
N ALA A 161 -0.39 10.63 -6.79
CA ALA A 161 0.30 9.99 -5.68
C ALA A 161 0.99 8.69 -6.12
N ILE A 162 0.31 7.84 -6.88
CA ILE A 162 0.86 6.60 -7.42
C ILE A 162 2.09 6.90 -8.28
N LEU A 163 1.97 7.83 -9.22
CA LEU A 163 3.09 8.24 -10.08
C LEU A 163 4.25 8.84 -9.28
N TYR A 164 3.96 9.63 -8.26
CA TYR A 164 4.98 10.19 -7.37
C TYR A 164 5.78 9.08 -6.67
N ILE A 165 5.10 8.09 -6.09
CA ILE A 165 5.75 6.99 -5.41
C ILE A 165 6.50 6.08 -6.40
N GLU A 166 5.88 5.67 -7.51
CA GLU A 166 6.48 4.74 -8.47
C GLU A 166 7.71 5.31 -9.18
N ARG A 167 7.76 6.65 -9.37
CA ARG A 167 8.93 7.33 -9.95
C ARG A 167 10.08 7.54 -8.98
N ASN A 168 9.88 7.27 -7.69
CA ASN A 168 10.86 7.53 -6.63
C ASN A 168 11.24 6.25 -5.83
N PRO A 169 11.78 5.19 -6.45
CA PRO A 169 12.10 3.95 -5.75
C PRO A 169 13.17 4.12 -4.66
N LYS A 170 14.02 5.14 -4.76
CA LYS A 170 14.97 5.48 -3.70
C LYS A 170 14.24 5.99 -2.44
N LEU A 171 13.24 6.86 -2.61
CA LEU A 171 12.38 7.33 -1.52
C LEU A 171 11.62 6.16 -0.90
N VAL A 172 11.01 5.29 -1.73
CA VAL A 172 10.29 4.11 -1.25
C VAL A 172 11.20 3.25 -0.38
N ARG A 173 12.41 2.94 -0.82
CA ARG A 173 13.37 2.18 -0.03
C ARG A 173 13.70 2.88 1.31
N SER A 174 13.97 4.19 1.29
CA SER A 174 14.31 4.92 2.53
C SER A 174 13.17 4.89 3.57
N ILE A 175 11.91 4.89 3.12
CA ILE A 175 10.72 4.86 3.97
C ILE A 175 10.42 3.45 4.48
N THR A 176 10.71 2.40 3.69
CA THR A 176 10.25 1.03 3.95
C THR A 176 11.34 0.07 4.40
N SER A 177 12.63 0.45 4.33
CA SER A 177 13.75 -0.42 4.69
C SER A 177 14.05 -0.39 6.17
N PHE A 178 13.13 -0.89 6.99
CA PHE A 178 13.40 -1.06 8.42
C PHE A 178 14.47 -2.12 8.66
N PRO A 179 15.30 -1.99 9.72
CA PRO A 179 16.40 -2.93 10.01
C PRO A 179 15.92 -4.40 10.07
N TYR A 180 14.78 -4.67 10.70
CA TYR A 180 14.24 -6.03 10.80
C TYR A 180 13.76 -6.59 9.45
N ILE A 181 13.34 -5.73 8.51
CA ILE A 181 12.99 -6.14 7.14
C ILE A 181 14.26 -6.43 6.35
N VAL A 182 15.21 -5.50 6.34
CA VAL A 182 16.45 -5.60 5.56
C VAL A 182 17.25 -6.83 5.97
N ASN A 183 17.38 -7.09 7.27
CA ASN A 183 18.09 -8.25 7.80
C ASN A 183 17.37 -9.58 7.52
N SER A 184 16.12 -9.54 7.08
CA SER A 184 15.29 -10.71 6.76
C SER A 184 15.26 -11.01 5.26
N LEU A 185 15.61 -10.05 4.40
CA LEU A 185 15.61 -10.15 2.93
C LEU A 185 16.86 -10.84 2.40
#